data_045b3c7de3c5ebfe8854130f4b989b8d
#
_entry.id   045b3c7de3c5ebfe8854130f4b989b8d
#
_cell.length_a   1.000
_cell.length_b   1.000
_cell.length_c   1.000
_cell.angle_alpha   90.00
_cell.angle_beta   90.00
_cell.angle_gamma   90.00
#
_symmetry.space_group_name_H-M   'P 1'
#
loop_
_entity.id
_entity.type
_entity.pdbx_description
1 polymer ?
#
loop_
_entity_poly.entity_id
_entity_poly.type
_entity_poly.pdbx_seq_one_letter_code
_entity_poly.pdbx_strand_id
1 'polypeptide(L)'
;YATLARTCVREALAHLSSIVQQPAMRDIVQMRPATWEQWHWLALMLGHLVADAGEGEIASVPEALRDAPADALLRECFAWQGVLAMHGPHGSATPASPQTLASLLWLMARWVPAYLLQENPSPVERPFAGDGGLHILDEWAGCCHRLVQSWSNDAQVLIAMAHVWDALARSPGAMRVWLAKDQV
;
A
#
# COMPACT_ATOMS: atom_id res chain seq x y z
N TYR A 1 18.85 3.93 -1.24
CA TYR A 1 18.07 3.55 -2.43
C TYR A 1 17.10 4.66 -2.86
N ALA A 2 16.19 5.13 -2.00
CA ALA A 2 15.17 6.14 -2.34
C ALA A 2 15.77 7.41 -2.97
N THR A 3 16.84 7.95 -2.40
CA THR A 3 17.50 9.14 -2.92
C THR A 3 18.02 8.94 -4.35
N LEU A 4 18.64 7.80 -4.63
CA LEU A 4 19.11 7.47 -5.97
C LEU A 4 17.93 7.21 -6.93
N ALA A 5 16.91 6.48 -6.49
CA ALA A 5 15.75 6.20 -7.31
C ALA A 5 14.96 7.48 -7.69
N ARG A 6 14.99 8.50 -6.84
CA ARG A 6 14.34 9.79 -7.12
C ARG A 6 15.09 10.66 -8.15
N THR A 7 16.36 10.38 -8.43
CA THR A 7 17.08 11.04 -9.54
C THR A 7 16.70 10.50 -10.91
N CYS A 8 16.16 9.26 -10.96
CA CYS A 8 15.69 8.59 -12.18
C CYS A 8 14.34 7.89 -11.90
N VAL A 9 13.37 8.66 -11.41
CA VAL A 9 12.10 8.16 -10.87
C VAL A 9 11.29 7.34 -11.88
N ARG A 10 11.25 7.74 -13.14
CA ARG A 10 10.49 7.04 -14.18
C ARG A 10 11.08 5.67 -14.48
N GLU A 11 12.39 5.59 -14.57
CA GLU A 11 13.12 4.34 -14.76
C GLU A 11 12.98 3.42 -13.55
N ALA A 12 13.05 3.99 -12.35
CA ALA A 12 12.85 3.23 -11.10
C ALA A 12 11.43 2.64 -11.03
N LEU A 13 10.39 3.44 -11.31
CA LEU A 13 8.99 2.97 -11.34
C LEU A 13 8.77 1.94 -12.44
N ALA A 14 9.31 2.15 -13.65
CA ALA A 14 9.21 1.19 -14.74
C ALA A 14 9.88 -0.14 -14.37
N HIS A 15 11.03 -0.09 -13.71
CA HIS A 15 11.72 -1.30 -13.24
C HIS A 15 10.91 -2.04 -12.17
N LEU A 16 10.40 -1.34 -11.14
CA LEU A 16 9.55 -1.96 -10.12
C LEU A 16 8.28 -2.56 -10.74
N SER A 17 7.65 -1.85 -11.68
CA SER A 17 6.49 -2.36 -12.41
C SER A 17 6.82 -3.64 -13.20
N SER A 18 7.99 -3.70 -13.85
CA SER A 18 8.43 -4.88 -14.59
C SER A 18 8.61 -6.11 -13.68
N ILE A 19 9.04 -5.92 -12.43
CA ILE A 19 9.14 -6.99 -11.43
C ILE A 19 7.75 -7.51 -11.08
N VAL A 20 6.81 -6.63 -10.77
CA VAL A 20 5.42 -7.01 -10.40
C VAL A 20 4.70 -7.76 -11.53
N GLN A 21 5.01 -7.43 -12.79
CA GLN A 21 4.42 -8.09 -13.95
C GLN A 21 4.97 -9.51 -14.23
N GLN A 22 6.02 -9.94 -13.55
CA GLN A 22 6.55 -11.29 -13.71
C GLN A 22 5.52 -12.34 -13.28
N PRO A 23 5.31 -13.43 -14.05
CA PRO A 23 4.35 -14.48 -13.72
C PRO A 23 4.55 -15.05 -12.30
N ALA A 24 5.78 -15.22 -11.86
CA ALA A 24 6.11 -15.70 -10.52
C ALA A 24 5.60 -14.78 -9.39
N MET A 25 5.45 -13.49 -9.65
CA MET A 25 4.92 -12.51 -8.69
C MET A 25 3.39 -12.52 -8.61
N ARG A 26 2.71 -13.12 -9.58
CA ARG A 26 1.25 -13.09 -9.72
C ARG A 26 0.55 -14.41 -9.42
N ASP A 27 1.26 -15.50 -9.36
CA ASP A 27 0.70 -16.82 -9.09
C ASP A 27 0.80 -17.17 -7.60
N ILE A 28 -0.24 -16.83 -6.84
CA ILE A 28 -0.26 -17.10 -5.39
C ILE A 28 -0.18 -18.59 -5.06
N VAL A 29 -0.64 -19.47 -5.95
CA VAL A 29 -0.64 -20.94 -5.71
C VAL A 29 0.78 -21.49 -5.79
N GLN A 30 1.62 -20.90 -6.62
CA GLN A 30 3.01 -21.32 -6.82
C GLN A 30 4.04 -20.41 -6.14
N MET A 31 3.59 -19.48 -5.31
CA MET A 31 4.52 -18.58 -4.61
C MET A 31 5.49 -19.35 -3.73
N ARG A 32 6.76 -18.98 -3.86
CA ARG A 32 7.89 -19.52 -3.10
C ARG A 32 8.33 -18.51 -2.03
N PRO A 33 9.07 -18.93 -1.00
CA PRO A 33 9.61 -18.00 0.00
C PRO A 33 10.38 -16.83 -0.63
N ALA A 34 11.17 -17.08 -1.67
CA ALA A 34 11.90 -16.04 -2.39
C ALA A 34 10.97 -15.01 -3.07
N THR A 35 9.78 -15.42 -3.54
CA THR A 35 8.81 -14.51 -4.14
C THR A 35 8.16 -13.63 -3.06
N TRP A 36 7.86 -14.18 -1.88
CA TRP A 36 7.40 -13.40 -0.74
C TRP A 36 8.43 -12.35 -0.32
N GLU A 37 9.70 -12.69 -0.32
CA GLU A 37 10.78 -11.77 -0.03
C GLU A 37 10.92 -10.68 -1.10
N GLN A 38 10.73 -11.01 -2.37
CA GLN A 38 10.68 -10.01 -3.44
C GLN A 38 9.54 -9.01 -3.24
N TRP A 39 8.35 -9.46 -2.85
CA TRP A 39 7.23 -8.59 -2.50
C TRP A 39 7.53 -7.69 -1.29
N HIS A 40 8.18 -8.25 -0.26
CA HIS A 40 8.61 -7.49 0.91
C HIS A 40 9.53 -6.33 0.50
N TRP A 41 10.60 -6.62 -0.23
CA TRP A 41 11.54 -5.58 -0.65
C TRP A 41 10.92 -4.58 -1.63
N LEU A 42 10.06 -5.04 -2.54
CA LEU A 42 9.33 -4.15 -3.45
C LEU A 42 8.45 -3.16 -2.67
N ALA A 43 7.69 -3.62 -1.68
CA ALA A 43 6.86 -2.76 -0.84
C ALA A 43 7.69 -1.70 -0.09
N LEU A 44 8.84 -2.10 0.48
CA LEU A 44 9.75 -1.18 1.16
C LEU A 44 10.37 -0.16 0.19
N MET A 45 10.88 -0.61 -0.96
CA MET A 45 11.47 0.27 -1.96
C MET A 45 10.44 1.27 -2.49
N LEU A 46 9.25 0.80 -2.81
CA LEU A 46 8.16 1.64 -3.29
C LEU A 46 7.72 2.64 -2.23
N GLY A 47 7.53 2.21 -0.98
CA GLY A 47 7.10 3.09 0.11
C GLY A 47 8.09 4.22 0.39
N HIS A 48 9.38 3.95 0.30
CA HIS A 48 10.40 4.98 0.40
C HIS A 48 10.51 5.87 -0.86
N LEU A 49 10.15 5.35 -2.02
CA LEU A 49 10.15 6.12 -3.26
C LEU A 49 8.97 7.09 -3.32
N VAL A 50 7.75 6.61 -2.99
CA VAL A 50 6.51 7.36 -3.22
C VAL A 50 6.14 8.32 -2.09
N ALA A 51 6.67 8.12 -0.87
CA ALA A 51 6.36 8.98 0.26
C ALA A 51 7.60 9.37 1.04
N ASP A 52 7.79 10.66 1.21
CA ASP A 52 8.84 11.23 2.06
C ASP A 52 8.28 11.50 3.46
N ALA A 53 8.91 10.92 4.47
CA ALA A 53 8.54 11.13 5.85
C ALA A 53 9.79 11.04 6.71
N GLY A 54 10.10 12.12 7.42
CA GLY A 54 11.03 12.13 8.54
C GLY A 54 10.40 11.50 9.79
N GLU A 55 11.20 11.32 10.82
CA GLU A 55 10.71 10.82 12.10
C GLU A 55 9.73 11.84 12.72
N GLY A 56 8.50 11.40 12.98
CA GLY A 56 7.43 12.26 13.51
C GLY A 56 6.77 13.19 12.50
N GLU A 57 7.15 13.15 11.23
CA GLU A 57 6.56 13.95 10.17
C GLU A 57 5.40 13.23 9.46
N ILE A 58 4.45 14.01 8.95
CA ILE A 58 3.41 13.48 8.06
C ILE A 58 4.04 13.23 6.70
N ALA A 59 3.82 12.05 6.15
CA ALA A 59 4.34 11.70 4.84
C ALA A 59 3.81 12.63 3.76
N SER A 60 4.68 13.04 2.83
CA SER A 60 4.36 13.90 1.71
C SER A 60 4.86 13.31 0.39
N VAL A 61 4.23 13.73 -0.71
CA VAL A 61 4.66 13.32 -2.06
C VAL A 61 6.00 13.98 -2.39
N PRO A 62 7.04 13.21 -2.70
CA PRO A 62 8.31 13.75 -3.16
C PRO A 62 8.14 14.57 -4.44
N GLU A 63 8.85 15.69 -4.56
CA GLU A 63 8.75 16.58 -5.72
C GLU A 63 9.05 15.86 -7.03
N ALA A 64 10.03 14.95 -7.03
CA ALA A 64 10.39 14.15 -8.20
C ALA A 64 9.26 13.26 -8.74
N LEU A 65 8.22 12.99 -7.93
CA LEU A 65 7.08 12.13 -8.30
C LEU A 65 5.85 12.89 -8.76
N ARG A 66 5.81 14.22 -8.64
CA ARG A 66 4.61 15.02 -8.95
C ARG A 66 4.03 14.77 -10.34
N ASP A 67 4.89 14.42 -11.30
CA ASP A 67 4.52 14.15 -12.69
C ASP A 67 4.81 12.70 -13.12
N ALA A 68 5.06 11.79 -12.15
CA ALA A 68 5.42 10.41 -12.44
C ALA A 68 4.23 9.46 -12.20
N PRO A 69 3.90 8.55 -13.14
CA PRO A 69 2.78 7.64 -13.02
C PRO A 69 3.10 6.48 -12.05
N ALA A 70 2.75 6.63 -10.78
CA ALA A 70 2.93 5.58 -9.75
C ALA A 70 1.63 4.84 -9.40
N ASP A 71 0.48 5.32 -9.86
CA ASP A 71 -0.85 4.85 -9.47
C ASP A 71 -1.10 3.38 -9.81
N ALA A 72 -0.75 2.93 -11.00
CA ALA A 72 -0.95 1.53 -11.41
C ALA A 72 -0.15 0.56 -10.52
N LEU A 73 1.10 0.88 -10.20
CA LEU A 73 1.95 0.06 -9.35
C LEU A 73 1.43 0.04 -7.90
N LEU A 74 0.99 1.18 -7.38
CA LEU A 74 0.39 1.28 -6.05
C LEU A 74 -0.90 0.45 -5.93
N ARG A 75 -1.79 0.55 -6.93
CA ARG A 75 -3.03 -0.25 -6.97
C ARG A 75 -2.74 -1.75 -7.01
N GLU A 76 -1.74 -2.18 -7.77
CA GLU A 76 -1.31 -3.58 -7.79
C GLU A 76 -0.84 -4.03 -6.39
N CYS A 77 -0.02 -3.23 -5.70
CA CYS A 77 0.41 -3.55 -4.33
C CYS A 77 -0.76 -3.64 -3.34
N PHE A 78 -1.75 -2.75 -3.46
CA PHE A 78 -2.93 -2.77 -2.59
C PHE A 78 -3.87 -3.94 -2.90
N ALA A 79 -4.01 -4.33 -4.17
CA ALA A 79 -4.74 -5.52 -4.56
C ALA A 79 -4.15 -6.79 -3.90
N TRP A 80 -2.82 -6.87 -3.77
CA TRP A 80 -2.16 -7.98 -3.09
C TRP A 80 -2.46 -8.04 -1.59
N GLN A 81 -2.70 -6.91 -0.90
CA GLN A 81 -3.19 -6.92 0.48
C GLN A 81 -4.54 -7.66 0.58
N GLY A 82 -5.46 -7.38 -0.35
CA GLY A 82 -6.75 -8.07 -0.45
C GLY A 82 -6.59 -9.57 -0.70
N VAL A 83 -5.70 -9.96 -1.60
CA VAL A 83 -5.39 -11.37 -1.88
C VAL A 83 -4.86 -12.06 -0.62
N LEU A 84 -3.89 -11.47 0.08
CA LEU A 84 -3.33 -12.03 1.32
C LEU A 84 -4.35 -12.07 2.46
N ALA A 85 -5.29 -11.11 2.52
CA ALA A 85 -6.38 -11.12 3.46
C ALA A 85 -7.35 -12.29 3.24
N MET A 86 -7.59 -12.65 1.96
CA MET A 86 -8.48 -13.77 1.62
C MET A 86 -7.83 -15.13 1.88
N HIS A 87 -6.57 -15.27 1.56
CA HIS A 87 -5.86 -16.55 1.66
C HIS A 87 -5.33 -16.85 3.06
N GLY A 88 -5.05 -15.80 3.86
CA GLY A 88 -4.48 -15.97 5.20
C GLY A 88 -3.14 -16.66 5.21
N PRO A 89 -2.61 -17.01 6.40
CA PRO A 89 -1.32 -17.69 6.53
C PRO A 89 -1.35 -19.15 6.07
N HIS A 90 -2.55 -19.74 5.90
CA HIS A 90 -2.72 -21.18 5.65
C HIS A 90 -3.39 -21.51 4.31
N GLY A 91 -3.70 -20.50 3.49
CA GLY A 91 -4.54 -20.67 2.28
C GLY A 91 -3.82 -21.14 1.02
N SER A 92 -2.51 -21.33 1.05
CA SER A 92 -1.71 -21.76 -0.11
C SER A 92 -0.78 -22.94 0.23
N ALA A 93 -0.23 -23.59 -0.80
CA ALA A 93 0.78 -24.66 -0.63
C ALA A 93 2.03 -24.14 0.12
N THR A 94 2.31 -22.84 0.03
CA THR A 94 3.33 -22.14 0.81
C THR A 94 2.66 -21.10 1.67
N PRO A 95 2.83 -21.12 3.00
CA PRO A 95 2.27 -20.09 3.87
C PRO A 95 2.67 -18.69 3.43
N ALA A 96 1.71 -17.75 3.40
CA ALA A 96 2.01 -16.36 3.12
C ALA A 96 2.91 -15.79 4.22
N SER A 97 3.86 -14.94 3.82
CA SER A 97 4.79 -14.31 4.77
C SER A 97 4.12 -13.17 5.54
N PRO A 98 4.05 -13.23 6.88
CA PRO A 98 3.54 -12.11 7.67
C PRO A 98 4.39 -10.85 7.47
N GLN A 99 5.68 -10.99 7.26
CA GLN A 99 6.60 -9.88 6.97
C GLN A 99 6.25 -9.19 5.66
N THR A 100 5.88 -9.94 4.62
CA THR A 100 5.44 -9.38 3.34
C THR A 100 4.16 -8.58 3.51
N LEU A 101 3.16 -9.13 4.20
CA LEU A 101 1.91 -8.44 4.48
C LEU A 101 2.14 -7.18 5.32
N ALA A 102 2.94 -7.26 6.37
CA ALA A 102 3.30 -6.10 7.19
C ALA A 102 3.97 -5.00 6.38
N SER A 103 4.81 -5.33 5.39
CA SER A 103 5.46 -4.35 4.52
C SER A 103 4.49 -3.69 3.54
N LEU A 104 3.52 -4.44 3.02
CA LEU A 104 2.46 -3.87 2.18
C LEU A 104 1.55 -2.93 3.01
N LEU A 105 1.23 -3.30 4.24
CA LEU A 105 0.49 -2.44 5.18
C LEU A 105 1.29 -1.20 5.55
N TRP A 106 2.59 -1.32 5.76
CA TRP A 106 3.50 -0.20 6.00
C TRP A 106 3.56 0.76 4.80
N LEU A 107 3.63 0.23 3.57
CA LEU A 107 3.53 1.03 2.35
C LEU A 107 2.22 1.83 2.34
N MET A 108 1.10 1.19 2.66
CA MET A 108 -0.21 1.85 2.72
C MET A 108 -0.26 2.94 3.79
N ALA A 109 0.27 2.69 4.98
CA ALA A 109 0.31 3.67 6.07
C ALA A 109 1.11 4.93 5.69
N ARG A 110 2.15 4.80 4.87
CA ARG A 110 2.92 5.94 4.34
C ARG A 110 2.21 6.66 3.20
N TRP A 111 1.53 5.91 2.34
CA TRP A 111 0.82 6.43 1.18
C TRP A 111 -0.44 7.22 1.56
N VAL A 112 -1.21 6.74 2.55
CA VAL A 112 -2.48 7.34 2.98
C VAL A 112 -2.38 8.86 3.21
N PRO A 113 -1.51 9.38 4.08
CA PRO A 113 -1.46 10.82 4.36
C PRO A 113 -0.96 11.66 3.19
N ALA A 114 -0.20 11.05 2.27
CA ALA A 114 0.39 11.76 1.14
C ALA A 114 -0.53 11.85 -0.08
N TYR A 115 -1.35 10.81 -0.34
CA TYR A 115 -2.07 10.68 -1.60
C TYR A 115 -3.59 10.64 -1.45
N LEU A 116 -4.09 10.09 -0.33
CA LEU A 116 -5.50 9.75 -0.22
C LEU A 116 -6.35 10.98 0.09
N LEU A 117 -7.34 11.24 -0.77
CA LEU A 117 -8.36 12.28 -0.59
C LEU A 117 -7.80 13.68 -0.31
N GLN A 118 -6.72 14.04 -0.97
CA GLN A 118 -6.16 15.39 -0.89
C GLN A 118 -7.17 16.42 -1.42
N GLU A 119 -7.31 17.58 -0.74
CA GLU A 119 -8.25 18.64 -1.13
C GLU A 119 -7.86 19.30 -2.46
N ASN A 120 -6.56 19.49 -2.70
CA ASN A 120 -6.00 20.08 -3.92
C ASN A 120 -4.98 19.12 -4.56
N PRO A 121 -5.45 18.02 -5.19
CA PRO A 121 -4.56 16.97 -5.65
C PRO A 121 -3.70 17.41 -6.83
N SER A 122 -2.40 17.18 -6.75
CA SER A 122 -1.46 17.22 -7.87
C SER A 122 -1.77 16.12 -8.90
N PRO A 123 -1.18 16.15 -10.12
CA PRO A 123 -1.43 15.13 -11.12
C PRO A 123 -1.23 13.69 -10.63
N VAL A 124 -0.23 13.43 -9.78
CA VAL A 124 0.05 12.09 -9.24
C VAL A 124 -0.94 11.66 -8.14
N GLU A 125 -1.58 12.60 -7.47
CA GLU A 125 -2.56 12.34 -6.41
C GLU A 125 -3.99 12.21 -6.95
N ARG A 126 -4.29 12.80 -8.13
CA ARG A 126 -5.64 12.79 -8.75
C ARG A 126 -6.29 11.41 -8.84
N PRO A 127 -5.58 10.32 -9.18
CA PRO A 127 -6.19 8.99 -9.22
C PRO A 127 -6.72 8.50 -7.88
N PHE A 128 -6.30 9.14 -6.77
CA PHE A 128 -6.64 8.78 -5.39
C PHE A 128 -7.49 9.84 -4.70
N ALA A 129 -7.94 10.86 -5.45
CA ALA A 129 -8.87 11.88 -4.97
C ALA A 129 -10.33 11.46 -5.24
N GLY A 130 -11.28 12.09 -4.53
CA GLY A 130 -12.71 11.86 -4.72
C GLY A 130 -13.09 10.37 -4.70
N ASP A 131 -13.89 9.93 -5.67
CA ASP A 131 -14.41 8.56 -5.74
C ASP A 131 -13.30 7.50 -5.84
N GLY A 132 -12.18 7.80 -6.49
CA GLY A 132 -11.03 6.88 -6.57
C GLY A 132 -10.40 6.57 -5.23
N GLY A 133 -10.31 7.58 -4.36
CA GLY A 133 -9.83 7.42 -2.99
C GLY A 133 -10.85 6.72 -2.09
N LEU A 134 -12.13 7.06 -2.24
CA LEU A 134 -13.22 6.41 -1.51
C LEU A 134 -13.30 4.91 -1.82
N HIS A 135 -13.16 4.52 -3.07
CA HIS A 135 -13.14 3.11 -3.46
C HIS A 135 -12.01 2.34 -2.78
N ILE A 136 -10.81 2.90 -2.71
CA ILE A 136 -9.68 2.27 -2.00
C ILE A 136 -9.97 2.13 -0.50
N LEU A 137 -10.60 3.13 0.12
CA LEU A 137 -11.00 3.03 1.53
C LEU A 137 -12.04 1.95 1.78
N ASP A 138 -13.05 1.82 0.90
CA ASP A 138 -14.07 0.79 0.99
C ASP A 138 -13.46 -0.61 0.84
N GLU A 139 -12.58 -0.79 -0.14
CA GLU A 139 -11.85 -2.06 -0.33
C GLU A 139 -10.99 -2.40 0.90
N TRP A 140 -10.28 -1.40 1.43
CA TRP A 140 -9.47 -1.55 2.64
C TRP A 140 -10.35 -1.95 3.84
N ALA A 141 -11.44 -1.25 4.10
CA ALA A 141 -12.36 -1.55 5.20
C ALA A 141 -12.91 -2.98 5.08
N GLY A 142 -13.30 -3.40 3.87
CA GLY A 142 -13.72 -4.76 3.58
C GLY A 142 -12.63 -5.81 3.83
N CYS A 143 -11.37 -5.46 3.64
CA CYS A 143 -10.23 -6.35 3.91
C CYS A 143 -9.90 -6.45 5.40
N CYS A 144 -10.08 -5.39 6.20
CA CYS A 144 -9.67 -5.35 7.60
C CYS A 144 -10.27 -6.48 8.44
N HIS A 145 -11.55 -6.76 8.27
CA HIS A 145 -12.21 -7.84 9.02
C HIS A 145 -11.55 -9.20 8.73
N ARG A 146 -11.27 -9.48 7.46
CA ARG A 146 -10.61 -10.72 7.04
C ARG A 146 -9.17 -10.80 7.53
N LEU A 147 -8.44 -9.68 7.49
CA LEU A 147 -7.07 -9.59 8.01
C LEU A 147 -7.03 -9.92 9.50
N VAL A 148 -7.93 -9.32 10.30
CA VAL A 148 -8.02 -9.61 11.74
C VAL A 148 -8.32 -11.09 11.97
N GLN A 149 -9.27 -11.67 11.24
CA GLN A 149 -9.61 -13.08 11.41
C GLN A 149 -8.47 -14.02 11.02
N SER A 150 -7.82 -13.76 9.88
CA SER A 150 -6.81 -14.65 9.33
C SER A 150 -5.45 -14.52 10.03
N TRP A 151 -5.13 -13.33 10.56
CA TRP A 151 -3.82 -12.99 11.12
C TRP A 151 -3.87 -12.61 12.61
N SER A 152 -4.93 -13.02 13.31
CA SER A 152 -5.16 -12.68 14.74
C SER A 152 -4.00 -13.06 15.67
N ASN A 153 -3.19 -14.03 15.30
CA ASN A 153 -2.07 -14.53 16.12
C ASN A 153 -0.72 -13.91 15.69
N ASP A 154 -0.71 -13.01 14.70
CA ASP A 154 0.52 -12.38 14.23
C ASP A 154 0.58 -10.91 14.65
N ALA A 155 1.38 -10.64 15.69
CA ALA A 155 1.53 -9.29 16.24
C ALA A 155 2.11 -8.29 15.23
N GLN A 156 3.00 -8.72 14.33
CA GLN A 156 3.62 -7.85 13.33
C GLN A 156 2.58 -7.33 12.35
N VAL A 157 1.69 -8.20 11.87
CA VAL A 157 0.60 -7.83 10.97
C VAL A 157 -0.40 -6.91 11.67
N LEU A 158 -0.79 -7.24 12.90
CA LEU A 158 -1.75 -6.41 13.66
C LEU A 158 -1.21 -5.02 13.96
N ILE A 159 0.08 -4.90 14.32
CA ILE A 159 0.74 -3.61 14.52
C ILE A 159 0.79 -2.81 13.22
N ALA A 160 1.17 -3.44 12.10
CA ALA A 160 1.20 -2.78 10.81
C ALA A 160 -0.20 -2.29 10.37
N MET A 161 -1.25 -3.07 10.64
CA MET A 161 -2.63 -2.67 10.40
C MET A 161 -3.04 -1.49 11.28
N ALA A 162 -2.64 -1.48 12.55
CA ALA A 162 -2.90 -0.34 13.45
C ALA A 162 -2.24 0.95 12.95
N HIS A 163 -1.04 0.86 12.35
CA HIS A 163 -0.40 2.02 11.72
C HIS A 163 -1.19 2.56 10.52
N VAL A 164 -1.86 1.71 9.73
CA VAL A 164 -2.74 2.19 8.66
C VAL A 164 -3.93 2.96 9.24
N TRP A 165 -4.56 2.45 10.31
CA TRP A 165 -5.66 3.14 10.98
C TRP A 165 -5.22 4.46 11.61
N ASP A 166 -4.03 4.52 12.22
CA ASP A 166 -3.46 5.76 12.76
C ASP A 166 -3.22 6.78 11.63
N ALA A 167 -2.68 6.34 10.49
CA ALA A 167 -2.47 7.20 9.31
C ALA A 167 -3.79 7.76 8.77
N LEU A 168 -4.84 6.94 8.68
CA LEU A 168 -6.19 7.36 8.28
C LEU A 168 -6.78 8.37 9.28
N ALA A 169 -6.67 8.10 10.58
CA ALA A 169 -7.17 8.98 11.63
C ALA A 169 -6.50 10.35 11.63
N ARG A 170 -5.22 10.41 11.26
CA ARG A 170 -4.45 11.65 11.11
C ARG A 170 -4.73 12.38 9.78
N SER A 171 -5.44 11.78 8.85
CA SER A 171 -5.85 12.38 7.58
C SER A 171 -7.27 12.97 7.70
N PRO A 172 -7.45 14.25 8.10
CA PRO A 172 -8.78 14.80 8.43
C PRO A 172 -9.74 14.77 7.25
N GLY A 173 -9.23 14.89 6.02
CA GLY A 173 -10.01 14.78 4.79
C GLY A 173 -10.56 13.37 4.60
N ALA A 174 -9.72 12.36 4.68
CA ALA A 174 -10.08 10.96 4.49
C ALA A 174 -11.16 10.50 5.47
N MET A 175 -10.98 10.78 6.76
CA MET A 175 -11.95 10.39 7.79
C MET A 175 -13.28 11.14 7.67
N ARG A 176 -13.27 12.44 7.38
CA ARG A 176 -14.51 13.22 7.20
C ARG A 176 -15.35 12.72 6.03
N VAL A 177 -14.71 12.45 4.90
CA VAL A 177 -15.41 11.99 3.70
C VAL A 177 -15.95 10.57 3.90
N TRP A 178 -15.17 9.68 4.53
CA TRP A 178 -15.59 8.31 4.81
C TRP A 178 -16.76 8.24 5.78
N LEU A 179 -16.71 8.98 6.89
CA LEU A 179 -17.79 9.03 7.87
C LEU A 179 -19.07 9.71 7.33
N ALA A 180 -18.94 10.66 6.40
CA ALA A 180 -20.11 11.31 5.80
C ALA A 180 -20.87 10.39 4.84
N LYS A 181 -20.23 9.37 4.27
CA LYS A 181 -20.85 8.42 3.35
C LYS A 181 -21.90 7.53 4.02
N ASP A 182 -21.72 7.18 5.30
CA ASP A 182 -22.64 6.32 6.05
C ASP A 182 -23.86 7.09 6.61
N GLN A 183 -23.99 8.42 6.31
CA GLN A 183 -25.10 9.24 6.78
C GLN A 183 -26.17 9.52 5.70
N VAL A 184 -26.03 8.96 4.51
CA VAL A 184 -26.97 9.05 3.37
C VAL A 184 -27.60 7.71 3.11
#